data_22029ee74dc28e48ec19a7ce92ff5225
#
_entry.id   22029ee74dc28e48ec19a7ce92ff5225
#
_cell.length_a   1.000
_cell.length_b   1.000
_cell.length_c   1.000
_cell.angle_alpha   90.00
_cell.angle_beta   90.00
_cell.angle_gamma   90.00
#
_symmetry.space_group_name_H-M   'P 1'
#
loop_
_entity.id
_entity.type
_entity.pdbx_description
1 polymer ?
#
loop_
_entity_poly.entity_id
_entity_poly.type
_entity_poly.pdbx_seq_one_letter_code
_entity_poly.pdbx_strand_id
1 'polypeptide(L)'
;SPLGNRLPIIQGGTFSFLGPAFAIIGMVAGKKLTGVDVWQIQLQELAAAVMIASLVEIILGYTGVLGKIKNIISPIVIGPTIAMIGLALYSIGAPWMAANWYISMITIIALIVYSQVFSIKSKVFMMFPVLLAIITGWLAALFGTVTGMISPDSAASLKTDLIASASWFSFAPMMPFKWGVPDFGSATLWAGAVAMLAGYL
;
A
#
# COMPACT_ATOMS: atom_id res chain seq x y z
N SER A 1 -7.01 -16.70 -17.82
CA SER A 1 -6.41 -17.71 -16.95
C SER A 1 -7.48 -18.67 -16.46
N PRO A 2 -7.28 -20.01 -16.50
CA PRO A 2 -8.25 -20.98 -15.97
C PRO A 2 -8.42 -20.90 -14.45
N LEU A 3 -7.46 -20.26 -13.76
CA LEU A 3 -7.45 -20.07 -12.30
C LEU A 3 -7.88 -18.67 -11.86
N GLY A 4 -8.24 -17.78 -12.77
CA GLY A 4 -8.61 -16.40 -12.47
C GLY A 4 -10.05 -16.08 -12.83
N ASN A 5 -10.51 -14.92 -12.39
CA ASN A 5 -11.85 -14.39 -12.66
C ASN A 5 -12.11 -13.98 -14.12
N ARG A 6 -11.15 -14.17 -15.03
CA ARG A 6 -11.16 -13.74 -16.45
C ARG A 6 -11.40 -12.25 -16.68
N LEU A 7 -11.25 -11.43 -15.65
CA LEU A 7 -11.33 -9.97 -15.77
C LEU A 7 -9.91 -9.40 -15.91
N PRO A 8 -9.73 -8.33 -16.70
CA PRO A 8 -8.44 -7.66 -16.86
C PRO A 8 -8.19 -6.72 -15.67
N ILE A 9 -8.17 -7.27 -14.46
CA ILE A 9 -7.89 -6.54 -13.22
C ILE A 9 -6.58 -7.02 -12.61
N ILE A 10 -5.78 -6.07 -12.14
CA ILE A 10 -4.58 -6.34 -11.37
C ILE A 10 -5.00 -6.36 -9.91
N GLN A 11 -4.78 -7.50 -9.25
CA GLN A 11 -5.00 -7.61 -7.81
C GLN A 11 -3.70 -7.28 -7.09
N GLY A 12 -3.78 -6.40 -6.10
CA GLY A 12 -2.67 -5.99 -5.25
C GLY A 12 -3.12 -5.86 -3.81
N GLY A 13 -2.18 -5.54 -2.92
CA GLY A 13 -2.50 -5.24 -1.53
C GLY A 13 -3.42 -4.03 -1.42
N THR A 14 -4.42 -4.11 -0.55
CA THR A 14 -5.29 -2.97 -0.24
C THR A 14 -4.65 -2.05 0.78
N PHE A 15 -4.88 -0.74 0.64
CA PHE A 15 -4.44 0.25 1.63
C PHE A 15 -5.08 0.06 3.02
N SER A 16 -6.23 -0.62 3.11
CA SER A 16 -6.84 -0.96 4.40
C SER A 16 -5.97 -1.87 5.27
N PHE A 17 -4.99 -2.58 4.68
CA PHE A 17 -4.01 -3.37 5.44
C PHE A 17 -2.96 -2.55 6.16
N LEU A 18 -2.72 -1.30 5.76
CA LEU A 18 -1.67 -0.48 6.38
C LEU A 18 -1.93 -0.23 7.86
N GLY A 19 -3.17 0.06 8.25
CA GLY A 19 -3.53 0.23 9.66
C GLY A 19 -3.20 -0.99 10.51
N PRO A 20 -3.76 -2.17 10.19
CA PRO A 20 -3.43 -3.44 10.86
C PRO A 20 -1.93 -3.78 10.83
N ALA A 21 -1.25 -3.56 9.70
CA ALA A 21 0.19 -3.81 9.57
C ALA A 21 1.01 -2.96 10.55
N PHE A 22 0.74 -1.65 10.62
CA PHE A 22 1.41 -0.78 11.58
C PHE A 22 1.07 -1.12 13.03
N ALA A 23 -0.14 -1.59 13.32
CA ALA A 23 -0.52 -2.07 14.63
C ALA A 23 0.31 -3.31 15.04
N ILE A 24 0.48 -4.30 14.14
CA ILE A 24 1.33 -5.47 14.39
C ILE A 24 2.77 -5.02 14.65
N ILE A 25 3.33 -4.17 13.78
CA ILE A 25 4.69 -3.65 13.89
C ILE A 25 4.89 -2.93 15.23
N GLY A 26 3.94 -2.10 15.64
CA GLY A 26 3.99 -1.38 16.91
C GLY A 26 3.88 -2.29 18.13
N MET A 27 3.00 -3.27 18.10
CA MET A 27 2.83 -4.24 19.20
C MET A 27 4.07 -5.13 19.38
N VAL A 28 4.70 -5.55 18.28
CA VAL A 28 5.94 -6.34 18.34
C VAL A 28 7.10 -5.48 18.81
N ALA A 29 7.20 -4.22 18.38
CA ALA A 29 8.24 -3.29 18.86
C ALA A 29 8.17 -3.03 20.37
N GLY A 30 6.97 -3.09 20.95
CA GLY A 30 6.76 -2.96 22.40
C GLY A 30 7.19 -4.18 23.21
N LYS A 31 7.41 -5.35 22.59
CA LYS A 31 7.91 -6.55 23.27
C LYS A 31 9.41 -6.41 23.47
N LYS A 32 9.90 -6.56 24.71
CA LYS A 32 11.34 -6.64 25.01
C LYS A 32 11.88 -7.99 24.53
N LEU A 33 12.35 -8.01 23.30
CA LEU A 33 12.95 -9.19 22.68
C LEU A 33 14.47 -9.08 22.79
N THR A 34 15.08 -10.00 23.54
CA THR A 34 16.54 -10.09 23.68
C THR A 34 17.08 -11.13 22.71
N GLY A 35 18.07 -10.73 21.90
CA GLY A 35 18.85 -11.65 21.07
C GLY A 35 18.31 -11.97 19.67
N VAL A 36 17.20 -11.33 19.25
CA VAL A 36 16.66 -11.47 17.88
C VAL A 36 16.37 -10.08 17.30
N ASP A 37 16.61 -9.90 16.01
CA ASP A 37 16.30 -8.67 15.32
C ASP A 37 14.78 -8.43 15.31
N VAL A 38 14.35 -7.36 15.97
CA VAL A 38 12.93 -7.00 16.13
C VAL A 38 12.21 -6.90 14.77
N TRP A 39 12.88 -6.37 13.75
CA TRP A 39 12.32 -6.25 12.40
C TRP A 39 12.02 -7.60 11.75
N GLN A 40 12.80 -8.65 12.05
CA GLN A 40 12.53 -10.00 11.52
C GLN A 40 11.24 -10.57 12.10
N ILE A 41 11.02 -10.42 13.40
CA ILE A 41 9.79 -10.86 14.07
C ILE A 41 8.59 -10.05 13.58
N GLN A 42 8.75 -8.74 13.38
CA GLN A 42 7.71 -7.90 12.80
C GLN A 42 7.27 -8.40 11.43
N LEU A 43 8.23 -8.70 10.53
CA LEU A 43 7.93 -9.22 9.20
C LEU A 43 7.36 -10.64 9.25
N GLN A 44 7.80 -11.46 10.18
CA GLN A 44 7.33 -12.82 10.39
C GLN A 44 5.85 -12.83 10.82
N GLU A 45 5.49 -12.06 11.85
CA GLU A 45 4.10 -11.96 12.32
C GLU A 45 3.20 -11.29 11.27
N LEU A 46 3.69 -10.26 10.59
CA LEU A 46 2.97 -9.58 9.51
C LEU A 46 2.68 -10.54 8.34
N ALA A 47 3.69 -11.26 7.86
CA ALA A 47 3.53 -12.21 6.78
C ALA A 47 2.52 -13.32 7.14
N ALA A 48 2.57 -13.83 8.35
CA ALA A 48 1.64 -14.84 8.83
C ALA A 48 0.21 -14.32 8.95
N ALA A 49 0.02 -13.10 9.46
CA ALA A 49 -1.29 -12.47 9.54
C ALA A 49 -1.92 -12.29 8.14
N VAL A 50 -1.13 -11.84 7.16
CA VAL A 50 -1.56 -11.72 5.75
C VAL A 50 -1.92 -13.08 5.17
N MET A 51 -1.11 -14.12 5.41
CA MET A 51 -1.40 -15.48 4.92
C MET A 51 -2.71 -16.03 5.47
N ILE A 52 -2.94 -15.88 6.79
CA ILE A 52 -4.17 -16.33 7.43
C ILE A 52 -5.38 -15.56 6.88
N ALA A 53 -5.30 -14.24 6.80
CA ALA A 53 -6.37 -13.41 6.25
C ALA A 53 -6.70 -13.82 4.81
N SER A 54 -5.67 -14.03 3.98
CA SER A 54 -5.84 -14.45 2.59
C SER A 54 -6.48 -15.85 2.45
N LEU A 55 -6.11 -16.80 3.33
CA LEU A 55 -6.72 -18.13 3.35
C LEU A 55 -8.21 -18.05 3.68
N VAL A 56 -8.58 -17.27 4.69
CA VAL A 56 -9.99 -17.06 5.05
C VAL A 56 -10.74 -16.39 3.92
N GLU A 57 -10.14 -15.40 3.26
CA GLU A 57 -10.75 -14.73 2.10
C GLU A 57 -10.99 -15.69 0.92
N ILE A 58 -10.03 -16.57 0.63
CA ILE A 58 -10.19 -17.61 -0.39
C ILE A 58 -11.41 -18.50 -0.05
N ILE A 59 -11.52 -18.95 1.20
CA ILE A 59 -12.65 -19.77 1.66
C ILE A 59 -13.98 -19.02 1.50
N LEU A 60 -14.03 -17.74 1.95
CA LEU A 60 -15.21 -16.89 1.81
C LEU A 60 -15.57 -16.64 0.34
N GLY A 61 -14.59 -16.49 -0.53
CA GLY A 61 -14.77 -16.36 -1.97
C GLY A 61 -15.41 -17.60 -2.60
N TYR A 62 -14.91 -18.79 -2.26
CA TYR A 62 -15.45 -20.06 -2.76
C TYR A 62 -16.86 -20.37 -2.23
N THR A 63 -17.18 -19.99 -0.99
CA THR A 63 -18.52 -20.20 -0.39
C THR A 63 -19.59 -19.26 -0.97
N GLY A 64 -19.19 -18.23 -1.74
CA GLY A 64 -20.13 -17.25 -2.30
C GLY A 64 -20.72 -16.27 -1.28
N VAL A 65 -20.28 -16.31 -0.03
CA VAL A 65 -20.73 -15.40 1.05
C VAL A 65 -20.48 -13.95 0.68
N LEU A 66 -19.32 -13.64 0.05
CA LEU A 66 -18.99 -12.30 -0.42
C LEU A 66 -20.03 -11.74 -1.40
N GLY A 67 -20.60 -12.59 -2.27
CA GLY A 67 -21.66 -12.19 -3.19
C GLY A 67 -22.95 -11.77 -2.46
N LYS A 68 -23.26 -12.39 -1.32
CA LYS A 68 -24.42 -12.00 -0.49
C LYS A 68 -24.16 -10.71 0.28
N ILE A 69 -22.95 -10.53 0.81
CA ILE A 69 -22.52 -9.30 1.52
C ILE A 69 -22.59 -8.10 0.58
N LYS A 70 -22.15 -8.24 -0.67
CA LYS A 70 -22.21 -7.18 -1.70
C LYS A 70 -23.63 -6.62 -1.87
N ASN A 71 -24.65 -7.44 -1.75
CA ASN A 71 -26.06 -7.00 -1.89
C ASN A 71 -26.54 -6.18 -0.68
N ILE A 72 -25.87 -6.28 0.45
CA ILE A 72 -26.17 -5.53 1.68
C ILE A 72 -25.45 -4.18 1.68
N ILE A 73 -24.28 -4.09 1.03
CA ILE A 73 -23.49 -2.87 0.96
C ILE A 73 -24.16 -1.90 -0.03
N SER A 74 -24.81 -0.89 0.53
CA SER A 74 -25.40 0.20 -0.26
C SER A 74 -24.33 1.15 -0.78
N PRO A 75 -24.50 1.75 -1.99
CA PRO A 75 -23.64 2.84 -2.48
C PRO A 75 -23.45 3.98 -1.51
N ILE A 76 -24.43 4.23 -0.62
CA ILE A 76 -24.35 5.27 0.43
C ILE A 76 -23.22 4.98 1.43
N VAL A 77 -22.88 3.73 1.67
CA VAL A 77 -21.82 3.31 2.60
C VAL A 77 -20.43 3.45 1.97
N ILE A 78 -20.32 3.25 0.66
CA ILE A 78 -19.04 3.23 -0.06
C ILE A 78 -18.32 4.60 0.04
N GLY A 79 -19.04 5.69 -0.18
CA GLY A 79 -18.46 7.03 -0.14
C GLY A 79 -17.83 7.39 1.22
N PRO A 80 -18.58 7.32 2.33
CA PRO A 80 -18.03 7.52 3.67
C PRO A 80 -16.89 6.57 4.02
N THR A 81 -16.96 5.30 3.61
CA THR A 81 -15.88 4.32 3.87
C THR A 81 -14.58 4.72 3.19
N ILE A 82 -14.62 5.12 1.91
CA ILE A 82 -13.44 5.60 1.19
C ILE A 82 -12.86 6.85 1.86
N ALA A 83 -13.72 7.78 2.28
CA ALA A 83 -13.29 8.98 2.98
C ALA A 83 -12.62 8.65 4.33
N MET A 84 -13.17 7.71 5.09
CA MET A 84 -12.60 7.25 6.36
C MET A 84 -11.24 6.57 6.16
N ILE A 85 -11.07 5.75 5.12
CA ILE A 85 -9.76 5.16 4.76
C ILE A 85 -8.75 6.27 4.44
N GLY A 86 -9.15 7.27 3.66
CA GLY A 86 -8.30 8.42 3.35
C GLY A 86 -7.86 9.19 4.60
N LEU A 87 -8.79 9.43 5.53
CA LEU A 87 -8.48 10.09 6.82
C LEU A 87 -7.58 9.24 7.71
N ALA A 88 -7.78 7.93 7.76
CA ALA A 88 -6.93 7.02 8.52
C ALA A 88 -5.48 7.00 7.99
N LEU A 89 -5.30 7.13 6.68
CA LEU A 89 -3.99 7.17 6.03
C LEU A 89 -3.32 8.54 6.08
N TYR A 90 -4.05 9.58 6.45
CA TYR A 90 -3.53 10.95 6.51
C TYR A 90 -2.32 11.08 7.45
N SER A 91 -2.37 10.43 8.60
CA SER A 91 -1.28 10.43 9.59
C SER A 91 0.03 9.86 9.05
N ILE A 92 -0.04 8.99 8.04
CA ILE A 92 1.11 8.37 7.38
C ILE A 92 1.54 9.19 6.17
N GLY A 93 0.59 9.63 5.36
CA GLY A 93 0.86 10.36 4.12
C GLY A 93 1.32 11.81 4.35
N ALA A 94 0.77 12.49 5.35
CA ALA A 94 1.07 13.90 5.59
C ALA A 94 2.56 14.18 5.90
N PRO A 95 3.27 13.38 6.74
CA PRO A 95 4.71 13.58 6.96
C PRO A 95 5.54 13.38 5.68
N TRP A 96 5.17 12.43 4.83
CA TRP A 96 5.86 12.21 3.55
C TRP A 96 5.65 13.37 2.59
N MET A 97 4.44 13.93 2.55
CA MET A 97 4.15 15.13 1.76
C MET A 97 4.92 16.35 2.28
N ALA A 98 5.04 16.50 3.59
CA ALA A 98 5.76 17.59 4.23
C ALA A 98 7.28 17.53 3.99
N ALA A 99 7.82 16.38 3.65
CA ALA A 99 9.26 16.21 3.38
C ALA A 99 9.75 17.08 2.18
N ASN A 100 8.89 17.33 1.19
CA ASN A 100 9.13 18.32 0.15
C ASN A 100 7.82 18.91 -0.36
N TRP A 101 7.45 20.04 0.19
CA TRP A 101 6.16 20.69 -0.07
C TRP A 101 5.95 21.06 -1.55
N TYR A 102 7.00 21.53 -2.24
CA TYR A 102 6.87 21.94 -3.66
C TYR A 102 6.49 20.78 -4.57
N ILE A 103 7.22 19.67 -4.48
CA ILE A 103 6.95 18.48 -5.30
C ILE A 103 5.59 17.89 -4.95
N SER A 104 5.23 17.86 -3.68
CA SER A 104 3.92 17.36 -3.23
C SER A 104 2.77 18.19 -3.78
N MET A 105 2.88 19.52 -3.74
CA MET A 105 1.86 20.41 -4.30
C MET A 105 1.71 20.25 -5.81
N ILE A 106 2.83 20.17 -6.55
CA ILE A 106 2.78 19.92 -7.99
C ILE A 106 2.06 18.61 -8.29
N THR A 107 2.37 17.55 -7.55
CA THR A 107 1.77 16.22 -7.74
C THR A 107 0.26 16.23 -7.44
N ILE A 108 -0.15 16.89 -6.34
CA ILE A 108 -1.57 17.00 -5.96
C ILE A 108 -2.36 17.80 -7.00
N ILE A 109 -1.82 18.95 -7.40
CA ILE A 109 -2.47 19.79 -8.42
C ILE A 109 -2.59 19.03 -9.73
N ALA A 110 -1.52 18.34 -10.16
CA ALA A 110 -1.56 17.49 -11.35
C ALA A 110 -2.62 16.40 -11.23
N LEU A 111 -2.73 15.72 -10.07
CA LEU A 111 -3.76 14.71 -9.82
C LEU A 111 -5.17 15.27 -9.95
N ILE A 112 -5.44 16.42 -9.34
CA ILE A 112 -6.75 17.08 -9.40
C ILE A 112 -7.08 17.47 -10.85
N VAL A 113 -6.14 18.08 -11.55
CA VAL A 113 -6.33 18.51 -12.94
C VAL A 113 -6.55 17.31 -13.87
N TYR A 114 -5.78 16.24 -13.71
CA TYR A 114 -5.92 15.03 -14.54
C TYR A 114 -7.23 14.30 -14.26
N SER A 115 -7.62 14.19 -12.98
CA SER A 115 -8.83 13.46 -12.60
C SER A 115 -10.13 14.25 -12.83
N GLN A 116 -10.12 15.59 -12.73
CA GLN A 116 -11.33 16.39 -12.81
C GLN A 116 -11.49 17.11 -14.15
N VAL A 117 -10.39 17.58 -14.76
CA VAL A 117 -10.46 18.40 -15.98
C VAL A 117 -10.16 17.55 -17.21
N PHE A 118 -9.03 16.84 -17.23
CA PHE A 118 -8.60 16.12 -18.44
C PHE A 118 -9.28 14.77 -18.61
N SER A 119 -9.79 14.17 -17.54
CA SER A 119 -10.56 12.93 -17.61
C SER A 119 -11.79 13.05 -18.51
N ILE A 120 -12.40 14.26 -18.60
CA ILE A 120 -13.54 14.53 -19.45
C ILE A 120 -13.17 14.52 -20.94
N LYS A 121 -11.92 14.90 -21.26
CA LYS A 121 -11.47 15.10 -22.66
C LYS A 121 -10.76 13.91 -23.25
N SER A 122 -10.15 13.05 -22.43
CA SER A 122 -9.30 11.95 -22.90
C SER A 122 -9.46 10.70 -22.05
N LYS A 123 -9.65 9.55 -22.72
CA LYS A 123 -9.73 8.23 -22.09
C LYS A 123 -8.48 7.87 -21.28
N VAL A 124 -7.30 8.33 -21.69
CA VAL A 124 -6.03 8.06 -20.99
C VAL A 124 -6.04 8.71 -19.61
N PHE A 125 -6.43 9.99 -19.52
CA PHE A 125 -6.54 10.68 -18.24
C PHE A 125 -7.67 10.15 -17.37
N MET A 126 -8.74 9.64 -17.96
CA MET A 126 -9.81 8.97 -17.23
C MET A 126 -9.35 7.64 -16.62
N MET A 127 -8.51 6.87 -17.32
CA MET A 127 -8.06 5.55 -16.88
C MET A 127 -6.85 5.61 -15.93
N PHE A 128 -5.95 6.57 -16.12
CA PHE A 128 -4.65 6.62 -15.42
C PHE A 128 -4.31 7.96 -14.77
N PRO A 129 -5.24 8.67 -14.12
CA PRO A 129 -4.95 10.00 -13.57
C PRO A 129 -3.87 9.96 -12.50
N VAL A 130 -3.90 8.94 -11.63
CA VAL A 130 -2.92 8.77 -10.54
C VAL A 130 -1.53 8.47 -11.09
N LEU A 131 -1.43 7.57 -12.07
CA LEU A 131 -0.16 7.22 -12.71
C LEU A 131 0.49 8.44 -13.38
N LEU A 132 -0.31 9.22 -14.10
CA LEU A 132 0.17 10.43 -14.75
C LEU A 132 0.61 11.50 -13.76
N ALA A 133 -0.10 11.64 -12.63
CA ALA A 133 0.30 12.54 -11.56
C ALA A 133 1.62 12.12 -10.90
N ILE A 134 1.83 10.82 -10.68
CA ILE A 134 3.10 10.27 -10.16
C ILE A 134 4.24 10.57 -11.15
N ILE A 135 4.05 10.34 -12.44
CA ILE A 135 5.05 10.64 -13.48
C ILE A 135 5.37 12.13 -13.47
N THR A 136 4.36 12.99 -13.38
CA THR A 136 4.56 14.45 -13.34
C THR A 136 5.36 14.87 -12.09
N GLY A 137 5.04 14.33 -10.91
CA GLY A 137 5.78 14.58 -9.68
C GLY A 137 7.23 14.10 -9.79
N TRP A 138 7.44 12.92 -10.36
CA TRP A 138 8.77 12.37 -10.58
C TRP A 138 9.60 13.22 -11.55
N LEU A 139 9.02 13.67 -12.66
CA LEU A 139 9.69 14.57 -13.62
C LEU A 139 10.01 15.92 -12.99
N ALA A 140 9.12 16.45 -12.15
CA ALA A 140 9.37 17.68 -11.41
C ALA A 140 10.52 17.52 -10.41
N ALA A 141 10.60 16.36 -9.71
CA ALA A 141 11.69 16.04 -8.82
C ALA A 141 13.03 15.86 -9.58
N LEU A 142 13.00 15.21 -10.74
CA LEU A 142 14.16 15.06 -11.62
C LEU A 142 14.67 16.44 -12.07
N PHE A 143 13.79 17.28 -12.59
CA PHE A 143 14.12 18.64 -12.99
C PHE A 143 14.71 19.45 -11.83
N GLY A 144 14.06 19.42 -10.65
CA GLY A 144 14.55 20.11 -9.47
C GLY A 144 15.91 19.60 -8.98
N THR A 145 16.19 18.30 -9.13
CA THR A 145 17.49 17.71 -8.77
C THR A 145 18.58 18.14 -9.76
N VAL A 146 18.32 18.08 -11.06
CA VAL A 146 19.27 18.45 -12.12
C VAL A 146 19.59 19.94 -12.11
N THR A 147 18.60 20.79 -11.83
CA THR A 147 18.79 22.26 -11.74
C THR A 147 19.37 22.72 -10.42
N GLY A 148 19.56 21.82 -9.44
CA GLY A 148 20.06 22.17 -8.11
C GLY A 148 19.05 22.90 -7.22
N MET A 149 17.76 23.00 -7.63
CA MET A 149 16.70 23.61 -6.83
C MET A 149 16.33 22.74 -5.62
N ILE A 150 16.56 21.43 -5.71
CA ILE A 150 16.34 20.48 -4.61
C ILE A 150 17.70 20.11 -4.04
N SER A 151 17.86 20.30 -2.72
CA SER A 151 19.07 19.89 -2.02
C SER A 151 19.33 18.39 -2.16
N PRO A 152 20.56 17.91 -2.36
CA PRO A 152 20.90 16.48 -2.44
C PRO A 152 20.45 15.67 -1.22
N ASP A 153 20.39 16.29 -0.05
CA ASP A 153 19.94 15.66 1.19
C ASP A 153 18.42 15.61 1.34
N SER A 154 17.68 16.25 0.45
CA SER A 154 16.21 16.24 0.48
C SER A 154 15.67 14.85 0.15
N ALA A 155 14.58 14.45 0.82
CA ALA A 155 13.85 13.22 0.52
C ALA A 155 13.28 13.18 -0.92
N ALA A 156 13.12 14.33 -1.58
CA ALA A 156 12.67 14.45 -2.97
C ALA A 156 13.80 14.41 -4.00
N SER A 157 15.08 14.40 -3.55
CA SER A 157 16.23 14.28 -4.43
C SER A 157 16.29 12.88 -5.04
N LEU A 158 16.48 12.81 -6.36
CA LEU A 158 16.65 11.54 -7.05
C LEU A 158 18.09 11.04 -6.89
N LYS A 159 18.25 9.94 -6.17
CA LYS A 159 19.53 9.26 -5.99
C LYS A 159 19.85 8.42 -7.23
N THR A 160 20.46 9.03 -8.22
CA THR A 160 20.82 8.39 -9.50
C THR A 160 21.76 7.20 -9.30
N ASP A 161 22.61 7.22 -8.26
CA ASP A 161 23.54 6.14 -7.94
C ASP A 161 22.82 4.84 -7.56
N LEU A 162 21.69 4.95 -6.85
CA LEU A 162 20.85 3.80 -6.52
C LEU A 162 20.17 3.21 -7.76
N ILE A 163 19.79 4.06 -8.71
CA ILE A 163 19.20 3.63 -9.97
C ILE A 163 20.24 2.92 -10.83
N ALA A 164 21.46 3.47 -10.91
CA ALA A 164 22.55 2.91 -11.69
C ALA A 164 23.06 1.57 -11.12
N SER A 165 23.03 1.41 -9.81
CA SER A 165 23.47 0.17 -9.12
C SER A 165 22.35 -0.88 -8.99
N ALA A 166 21.11 -0.53 -9.30
CA ALA A 166 19.97 -1.47 -9.19
C ALA A 166 20.05 -2.57 -10.25
N SER A 167 19.82 -3.80 -9.82
CA SER A 167 19.69 -4.92 -10.74
C SER A 167 18.40 -4.82 -11.53
N TRP A 168 18.47 -4.92 -12.86
CA TRP A 168 17.30 -4.90 -13.74
C TRP A 168 16.35 -6.06 -13.49
N PHE A 169 16.89 -7.19 -13.05
CA PHE A 169 16.13 -8.38 -12.69
C PHE A 169 16.59 -8.87 -11.32
N SER A 170 15.68 -8.93 -10.39
CA SER A 170 15.90 -9.52 -9.08
C SER A 170 14.83 -10.57 -8.81
N PHE A 171 15.25 -11.82 -8.68
CA PHE A 171 14.40 -12.89 -8.19
C PHE A 171 14.44 -12.84 -6.66
N ALA A 172 13.46 -12.14 -6.06
CA ALA A 172 13.24 -12.29 -4.63
C ALA A 172 12.82 -13.75 -4.38
N PRO A 173 13.50 -14.48 -3.49
CA PRO A 173 13.06 -15.83 -3.13
C PRO A 173 11.67 -15.71 -2.50
N MET A 174 10.64 -16.15 -3.26
CA MET A 174 9.25 -16.26 -2.78
C MET A 174 9.13 -17.47 -1.85
N MET A 175 9.93 -17.50 -0.79
CA MET A 175 9.80 -18.54 0.22
C MET A 175 8.88 -18.06 1.31
N PRO A 176 7.72 -18.69 1.51
CA PRO A 176 6.94 -18.49 2.70
C PRO A 176 7.83 -18.77 3.90
N PHE A 177 7.72 -17.96 4.94
CA PHE A 177 8.54 -18.09 6.16
C PHE A 177 10.07 -17.85 5.98
N LYS A 178 10.46 -17.00 5.01
CA LYS A 178 11.87 -16.62 4.83
C LYS A 178 12.52 -16.12 6.14
N TRP A 179 11.74 -15.46 6.98
CA TRP A 179 12.21 -14.89 8.26
C TRP A 179 11.95 -15.78 9.47
N GLY A 180 11.57 -17.04 9.24
CA GLY A 180 11.29 -18.04 10.28
C GLY A 180 9.80 -18.39 10.38
N VAL A 181 9.50 -19.43 11.14
CA VAL A 181 8.12 -19.88 11.38
C VAL A 181 7.48 -18.95 12.38
N PRO A 182 6.29 -18.37 12.08
CA PRO A 182 5.61 -17.46 12.99
C PRO A 182 5.14 -18.19 14.26
N ASP A 183 5.07 -17.45 15.34
CA ASP A 183 4.45 -17.96 16.58
C ASP A 183 2.93 -17.90 16.46
N PHE A 184 2.31 -19.01 16.12
CA PHE A 184 0.85 -19.14 16.04
C PHE A 184 0.14 -19.00 17.39
N GLY A 185 0.88 -19.01 18.52
CA GLY A 185 0.35 -18.69 19.85
C GLY A 185 0.25 -17.18 20.12
N SER A 186 0.84 -16.35 19.25
CA SER A 186 0.86 -14.90 19.43
C SER A 186 -0.52 -14.26 19.24
N ALA A 187 -1.01 -13.59 20.25
CA ALA A 187 -2.25 -12.82 20.16
C ALA A 187 -2.17 -11.67 19.16
N THR A 188 -0.98 -11.10 18.93
CA THR A 188 -0.73 -10.04 17.93
C THR A 188 -0.99 -10.51 16.51
N LEU A 189 -0.57 -11.73 16.19
CA LEU A 189 -0.80 -12.35 14.90
C LEU A 189 -2.29 -12.50 14.60
N TRP A 190 -3.05 -13.07 15.53
CA TRP A 190 -4.49 -13.30 15.35
C TRP A 190 -5.29 -11.99 15.30
N ALA A 191 -4.97 -11.04 16.19
CA ALA A 191 -5.59 -9.72 16.15
C ALA A 191 -5.33 -9.00 14.82
N GLY A 192 -4.10 -9.09 14.30
CA GLY A 192 -3.72 -8.56 13.01
C GLY A 192 -4.46 -9.24 11.85
N ALA A 193 -4.56 -10.56 11.86
CA ALA A 193 -5.26 -11.32 10.83
C ALA A 193 -6.75 -10.95 10.78
N VAL A 194 -7.42 -10.84 11.94
CA VAL A 194 -8.83 -10.42 12.02
C VAL A 194 -9.02 -8.98 11.54
N ALA A 195 -8.11 -8.06 11.91
CA ALA A 195 -8.18 -6.68 11.48
C ALA A 195 -7.95 -6.54 9.95
N MET A 196 -7.06 -7.34 9.36
CA MET A 196 -6.86 -7.39 7.92
C MET A 196 -8.08 -7.95 7.20
N LEU A 197 -8.69 -9.01 7.75
CA LEU A 197 -9.92 -9.59 7.21
C LEU A 197 -11.07 -8.58 7.22
N ALA A 198 -11.21 -7.81 8.31
CA ALA A 198 -12.20 -6.73 8.39
C ALA A 198 -11.94 -5.61 7.35
N GLY A 199 -10.69 -5.38 6.97
CA GLY A 199 -10.32 -4.44 5.91
C GLY A 199 -10.63 -4.93 4.49
N TYR A 200 -10.87 -6.24 4.32
CA TYR A 200 -11.31 -6.83 3.04
C TYR A 200 -12.82 -6.78 2.84
N LEU A 201 -13.57 -6.87 3.91
CA LEU A 201 -15.05 -6.88 3.90
C LEU A 201 -15.62 -5.49 3.76
#